data_29889f84f4ec17a4f49fa23eadc050b2
#
_entry.id   29889f84f4ec17a4f49fa23eadc050b2
#
_cell.length_a   1.000
_cell.length_b   1.000
_cell.length_c   1.000
_cell.angle_alpha   90.00
_cell.angle_beta   90.00
_cell.angle_gamma   90.00
#
_symmetry.space_group_name_H-M   'P 1'
#
loop_
_entity.id
_entity.type
_entity.pdbx_description
1 polymer ?
#
loop_
_entity_poly.entity_id
_entity_poly.type
_entity_poly.pdbx_seq_one_letter_code
_entity_poly.pdbx_strand_id
1 'polypeptide(L)'
;MNNLHRYEIKFVLNDIQLSDVDSWIASKTSMLSKFDPRIVNSLYMDDIDFSSVKDNLSGISNRKKYRLRWYGFIPETFNPVFEIKGRNDRVGFKDTYPISSLDGTIHKMNI
;
A
#
# COMPACT_ATOMS: atom_id res chain seq x y z
N MET A 1 4.72 -14.97 6.47
CA MET A 1 5.20 -13.59 6.56
C MET A 1 6.23 -13.34 5.48
N ASN A 2 6.04 -12.29 4.68
CA ASN A 2 6.95 -11.92 3.61
C ASN A 2 7.67 -10.64 3.97
N ASN A 3 8.97 -10.70 4.04
CA ASN A 3 9.82 -9.53 4.22
C ASN A 3 10.64 -9.36 2.94
N LEU A 4 10.17 -8.46 2.06
CA LEU A 4 10.75 -8.24 0.75
C LEU A 4 11.36 -6.85 0.65
N HIS A 5 12.61 -6.82 0.23
CA HIS A 5 13.27 -5.59 -0.18
C HIS A 5 13.10 -5.44 -1.69
N ARG A 6 12.53 -4.32 -2.13
CA ARG A 6 12.29 -4.07 -3.55
C ARG A 6 12.39 -2.59 -3.87
N TYR A 7 12.63 -2.33 -5.12
CA TYR A 7 12.68 -0.96 -5.62
C TYR A 7 11.30 -0.53 -6.10
N GLU A 8 10.97 0.70 -5.83
CA GLU A 8 9.76 1.33 -6.32
C GLU A 8 10.13 2.68 -6.92
N ILE A 9 9.72 2.89 -8.16
CA ILE A 9 9.94 4.15 -8.85
C ILE A 9 8.58 4.77 -9.12
N LYS A 10 8.41 6.02 -8.71
CA LYS A 10 7.16 6.75 -8.88
C LYS A 10 7.36 7.90 -9.83
N PHE A 11 6.42 8.07 -10.75
CA PHE A 11 6.39 9.18 -11.67
C PHE A 11 5.12 9.97 -11.47
N VAL A 12 5.23 11.28 -11.53
CA VAL A 12 4.08 12.19 -11.46
C VAL A 12 3.75 12.62 -12.87
N LEU A 13 2.51 12.39 -13.28
CA LEU A 13 2.04 12.71 -14.63
C LEU A 13 0.77 13.53 -14.53
N ASN A 14 0.57 14.45 -15.51
CA ASN A 14 -0.72 15.09 -15.67
C ASN A 14 -1.59 14.27 -16.65
N ASP A 15 -2.86 14.64 -16.77
CA ASP A 15 -3.81 13.88 -17.59
C ASP A 15 -3.42 13.87 -19.08
N ILE A 16 -2.75 14.93 -19.57
CA ILE A 16 -2.32 15.04 -20.96
C ILE A 16 -1.21 14.02 -21.24
N GLN A 17 -0.32 13.82 -20.29
CA GLN A 17 0.81 12.91 -20.43
C GLN A 17 0.42 11.44 -20.31
N LEU A 18 -0.74 11.15 -19.70
CA LEU A 18 -1.15 9.78 -19.41
C LEU A 18 -1.29 8.94 -20.68
N SER A 19 -1.94 9.46 -21.71
CA SER A 19 -2.11 8.71 -22.96
C SER A 19 -0.78 8.44 -23.67
N ASP A 20 0.16 9.36 -23.60
CA ASP A 20 1.49 9.17 -24.17
C ASP A 20 2.26 8.08 -23.44
N VAL A 21 2.16 8.04 -22.12
CA VAL A 21 2.79 7.01 -21.30
C VAL A 21 2.16 5.65 -21.57
N ASP A 22 0.84 5.57 -21.66
CA ASP A 22 0.15 4.32 -21.99
C ASP A 22 0.60 3.77 -23.34
N SER A 23 0.70 4.62 -24.34
CA SER A 23 1.19 4.25 -25.66
C SER A 23 2.63 3.76 -25.61
N TRP A 24 3.47 4.43 -24.84
CA TRP A 24 4.86 4.04 -24.67
C TRP A 24 4.98 2.67 -23.99
N ILE A 25 4.23 2.45 -22.92
CA ILE A 25 4.22 1.17 -22.23
C ILE A 25 3.75 0.05 -23.14
N ALA A 26 2.68 0.29 -23.91
CA ALA A 26 2.16 -0.70 -24.85
C ALA A 26 3.15 -1.07 -25.94
N SER A 27 4.10 -0.19 -26.28
CA SER A 27 5.15 -0.47 -27.24
C SER A 27 6.28 -1.33 -26.67
N LYS A 28 6.32 -1.54 -25.35
CA LYS A 28 7.35 -2.31 -24.66
C LYS A 28 6.81 -3.67 -24.25
N THR A 29 7.14 -4.69 -24.98
CA THR A 29 6.63 -6.05 -24.75
C THR A 29 7.04 -6.64 -23.41
N SER A 30 8.08 -6.12 -22.77
CA SER A 30 8.53 -6.56 -21.46
C SER A 30 7.78 -5.91 -20.30
N MET A 31 7.00 -4.86 -20.57
CA MET A 31 6.22 -4.15 -19.55
C MET A 31 4.78 -4.62 -19.59
N LEU A 32 4.38 -5.33 -18.56
CA LEU A 32 3.04 -5.87 -18.45
C LEU A 32 2.40 -5.42 -17.14
N SER A 33 1.07 -5.18 -17.19
CA SER A 33 0.30 -5.03 -15.98
C SER A 33 0.22 -6.39 -15.29
N LYS A 34 0.66 -6.46 -14.06
CA LYS A 34 0.68 -7.72 -13.30
C LYS A 34 -0.70 -8.13 -12.82
N PHE A 35 -1.55 -7.15 -12.54
CA PHE A 35 -2.88 -7.39 -11.98
C PHE A 35 -3.94 -6.64 -12.78
N ASP A 36 -5.13 -7.22 -12.83
CA ASP A 36 -6.29 -6.53 -13.37
C ASP A 36 -6.67 -5.32 -12.50
N PRO A 37 -7.34 -4.30 -13.07
CA PRO A 37 -7.84 -3.19 -12.29
C PRO A 37 -8.72 -3.67 -11.14
N ARG A 38 -8.53 -3.09 -9.96
CA ARG A 38 -9.28 -3.49 -8.77
C ARG A 38 -9.38 -2.34 -7.79
N ILE A 39 -10.39 -2.39 -6.94
CA ILE A 39 -10.53 -1.41 -5.86
C ILE A 39 -9.58 -1.81 -4.74
N VAL A 40 -8.77 -0.88 -4.31
CA VAL A 40 -7.83 -1.07 -3.21
C VAL A 40 -8.29 -0.21 -2.04
N ASN A 41 -8.56 -0.83 -0.92
CA ASN A 41 -8.94 -0.15 0.30
C ASN A 41 -7.78 -0.19 1.28
N SER A 42 -7.52 0.92 1.91
CA SER A 42 -6.44 1.03 2.89
C SER A 42 -6.92 1.81 4.11
N LEU A 43 -6.71 1.23 5.27
CA LEU A 43 -6.97 1.89 6.54
C LEU A 43 -5.62 2.05 7.25
N TYR A 44 -5.18 3.29 7.39
CA TYR A 44 -3.94 3.59 8.07
C TYR A 44 -4.17 3.76 9.56
N MET A 45 -3.26 3.20 10.34
CA MET A 45 -3.33 3.24 11.79
C MET A 45 -2.13 3.99 12.35
N ASP A 46 -2.36 4.63 13.48
CA ASP A 46 -1.32 5.38 14.17
C ASP A 46 -1.61 5.37 15.68
N ASP A 47 -0.66 5.86 16.45
CA ASP A 47 -0.90 6.09 17.87
C ASP A 47 -1.69 7.39 18.09
N ILE A 48 -2.09 7.66 19.33
CA ILE A 48 -2.88 8.85 19.68
C ILE A 48 -2.13 10.15 19.39
N ASP A 49 -0.81 10.11 19.37
CA ASP A 49 0.03 11.27 19.11
C ASP A 49 0.38 11.45 17.64
N PHE A 50 -0.12 10.59 16.77
CA PHE A 50 0.19 10.60 15.34
C PHE A 50 1.68 10.52 15.04
N SER A 51 2.40 9.71 15.80
CA SER A 51 3.86 9.59 15.68
C SER A 51 4.28 9.15 14.29
N SER A 52 3.57 8.18 13.72
CA SER A 52 3.89 7.66 12.40
C SER A 52 3.71 8.70 11.31
N VAL A 53 2.61 9.45 11.36
CA VAL A 53 2.36 10.56 10.42
C VAL A 53 3.46 11.62 10.55
N LYS A 54 3.80 12.01 11.76
CA LYS A 54 4.83 13.02 12.01
C LYS A 54 6.19 12.57 11.49
N ASP A 55 6.58 11.34 11.75
CA ASP A 55 7.85 10.79 11.28
C ASP A 55 7.93 10.76 9.76
N ASN A 56 6.84 10.38 9.09
CA ASN A 56 6.83 10.33 7.64
C ASN A 56 6.84 11.72 7.02
N LEU A 57 6.11 12.68 7.58
CA LEU A 57 6.11 14.06 7.09
C LEU A 57 7.47 14.75 7.32
N SER A 58 8.14 14.43 8.39
CA SER A 58 9.46 14.99 8.70
C SER A 58 10.60 14.32 7.95
N GLY A 59 10.34 13.20 7.30
CA GLY A 59 11.35 12.47 6.54
C GLY A 59 12.42 11.83 7.40
N ILE A 60 12.07 11.43 8.63
CA ILE A 60 13.00 10.74 9.54
C ILE A 60 13.45 9.42 8.90
N SER A 61 14.75 9.10 9.04
CA SER A 61 15.34 7.93 8.38
C SER A 61 14.68 6.62 8.77
N ASN A 62 14.32 6.46 10.04
CA ASN A 62 13.62 5.28 10.53
C ASN A 62 12.16 5.64 10.71
N ARG A 63 11.32 5.20 9.78
CA ARG A 63 9.89 5.50 9.85
C ARG A 63 9.07 4.31 9.39
N LYS A 64 7.85 4.24 9.89
CA LYS A 64 6.93 3.14 9.58
C LYS A 64 5.55 3.67 9.27
N LYS A 65 4.82 2.89 8.49
CA LYS A 65 3.39 3.07 8.25
C LYS A 65 2.69 1.75 8.51
N TYR A 66 1.59 1.82 9.23
CA TYR A 66 0.78 0.66 9.56
C TYR A 66 -0.53 0.78 8.81
N ARG A 67 -0.92 -0.25 8.08
CA ARG A 67 -2.18 -0.23 7.34
C ARG A 67 -2.83 -1.60 7.30
N LEU A 68 -4.15 -1.56 7.26
CA LEU A 68 -4.96 -2.70 6.91
C LEU A 68 -5.40 -2.54 5.47
N ARG A 69 -5.15 -3.52 4.64
CA ARG A 69 -5.47 -3.45 3.22
C ARG A 69 -6.37 -4.59 2.81
N TRP A 70 -7.37 -4.29 1.99
CA TRP A 70 -8.21 -5.30 1.37
C TRP A 70 -8.64 -4.83 -0.02
N TYR A 71 -9.11 -5.76 -0.83
CA TYR A 71 -9.51 -5.50 -2.20
C TYR A 71 -11.00 -5.70 -2.37
N GLY A 72 -11.63 -4.89 -3.25
CA GLY A 72 -13.03 -4.99 -3.55
C GLY A 72 -13.93 -4.44 -2.45
N PHE A 73 -15.15 -4.95 -2.41
CA PHE A 73 -16.14 -4.52 -1.42
C PHE A 73 -16.20 -5.52 -0.28
N ILE A 74 -16.51 -5.00 0.92
CA ILE A 74 -16.60 -5.84 2.11
C ILE A 74 -17.85 -6.66 2.00
N PRO A 75 -18.36 -7.55 1.72
CA PRO A 75 -19.22 -8.47 2.41
C PRO A 75 -19.02 -9.93 2.15
N GLU A 76 -18.56 -10.34 1.06
CA GLU A 76 -18.59 -11.78 0.78
C GLU A 76 -17.31 -12.49 1.14
N THR A 77 -16.18 -11.92 0.82
CA THR A 77 -14.88 -12.45 1.19
C THR A 77 -14.02 -11.30 1.68
N PHE A 78 -13.97 -11.13 2.99
CA PHE A 78 -13.13 -10.11 3.58
C PHE A 78 -11.84 -10.75 4.09
N ASN A 79 -10.80 -10.64 3.29
CA ASN A 79 -9.49 -11.17 3.61
C ASN A 79 -8.47 -10.03 3.74
N PRO A 80 -8.55 -9.25 4.83
CA PRO A 80 -7.64 -8.14 5.00
C PRO A 80 -6.22 -8.61 5.28
N VAL A 81 -5.29 -7.77 4.90
CA VAL A 81 -3.87 -7.99 5.17
C VAL A 81 -3.37 -6.82 5.99
N PHE A 82 -2.79 -7.11 7.13
CA PHE A 82 -2.10 -6.10 7.92
C PHE A 82 -0.69 -5.96 7.38
N GLU A 83 -0.31 -4.73 7.06
CA GLU A 83 0.99 -4.44 6.49
C GLU A 83 1.72 -3.39 7.30
N ILE A 84 3.00 -3.64 7.54
CA ILE A 84 3.91 -2.67 8.11
C ILE A 84 4.91 -2.32 7.02
N LYS A 85 4.83 -1.09 6.52
CA LYS A 85 5.82 -0.56 5.58
C LYS A 85 6.77 0.33 6.35
N GLY A 86 8.04 0.06 6.20
CA GLY A 86 9.04 0.84 6.90
C GLY A 86 10.16 1.28 5.99
N ARG A 87 10.93 2.21 6.50
CA ARG A 87 12.14 2.68 5.87
C ARG A 87 13.22 2.82 6.93
N ASN A 88 14.37 2.27 6.60
CA ASN A 88 15.56 2.38 7.43
C ASN A 88 16.64 3.00 6.54
N ASP A 89 16.80 4.30 6.65
CA ASP A 89 17.59 5.12 5.72
C ASP A 89 17.07 4.99 4.29
N ARG A 90 17.83 4.39 3.39
CA ARG A 90 17.46 4.22 1.99
C ARG A 90 16.79 2.89 1.70
N VAL A 91 16.77 1.99 2.66
CA VAL A 91 16.23 0.65 2.48
C VAL A 91 14.79 0.60 2.96
N GLY A 92 13.88 0.28 2.03
CA GLY A 92 12.49 0.05 2.37
C GLY A 92 12.24 -1.41 2.69
N PHE A 93 11.28 -1.66 3.56
CA PHE A 93 10.81 -3.02 3.84
C PHE A 93 9.30 -3.05 3.99
N LYS A 94 8.75 -4.24 3.86
CA LYS A 94 7.31 -4.48 3.99
C LYS A 94 7.10 -5.83 4.63
N ASP A 95 6.44 -5.83 5.78
CA ASP A 95 6.00 -7.04 6.45
C ASP A 95 4.49 -7.20 6.25
N THR A 96 4.06 -8.40 5.96
CA THR A 96 2.68 -8.68 5.59
C THR A 96 2.13 -9.79 6.47
N TYR A 97 0.96 -9.54 7.08
CA TYR A 97 0.30 -10.47 7.99
C TYR A 97 -1.16 -10.66 7.55
N PRO A 98 -1.48 -11.78 6.88
CA PRO A 98 -2.88 -12.06 6.55
C PRO A 98 -3.73 -12.23 7.81
N ILE A 99 -4.91 -11.64 7.82
CA ILE A 99 -5.81 -11.70 8.98
C ILE A 99 -7.15 -12.26 8.52
N SER A 100 -7.27 -13.56 8.53
CA SER A 100 -8.48 -14.25 8.07
C SER A 100 -9.64 -14.20 9.07
N SER A 101 -9.38 -13.81 10.30
CA SER A 101 -10.38 -13.83 11.37
C SER A 101 -11.13 -12.52 11.55
N LEU A 102 -10.88 -11.50 10.73
CA LEU A 102 -11.53 -10.20 10.90
C LEU A 102 -12.91 -10.10 10.27
N ASP A 103 -13.36 -11.09 9.61
CA ASP A 103 -14.69 -11.27 9.02
C ASP A 103 -15.73 -10.23 9.40
N GLY A 104 -15.88 -9.17 8.59
CA GLY A 104 -16.92 -8.17 8.78
C GLY A 104 -16.87 -7.40 10.10
N THR A 105 -15.88 -7.62 10.93
CA THR A 105 -15.78 -6.95 12.24
C THR A 105 -15.07 -5.62 12.17
N ILE A 106 -14.52 -5.27 11.03
CA ILE A 106 -13.77 -4.01 10.87
C ILE A 106 -14.58 -2.79 11.30
N HIS A 107 -15.89 -2.79 11.05
CA HIS A 107 -16.77 -1.67 11.43
C HIS A 107 -17.01 -1.58 12.94
N LYS A 108 -16.63 -2.61 13.69
CA LYS A 108 -16.72 -2.62 15.14
C LYS A 108 -15.42 -2.18 15.81
N MET A 109 -14.36 -2.01 15.03
CA MET A 109 -13.08 -1.58 15.56
C MET A 109 -13.13 -0.08 15.84
N ASN A 110 -12.74 0.31 17.04
CA ASN A 110 -12.55 1.71 17.38
C ASN A 110 -11.21 2.17 16.81
N ILE A 111 -11.31 2.88 15.75
CA ILE A 111 -10.14 3.36 15.05
C ILE A 111 -10.06 4.88 15.14
#